data_7d0bfb8b40beee996cc2575dc1bde1d7
#
_entry.id   7d0bfb8b40beee996cc2575dc1bde1d7
#
_cell.length_a   1.000
_cell.length_b   1.000
_cell.length_c   1.000
_cell.angle_alpha   90.00
_cell.angle_beta   90.00
_cell.angle_gamma   90.00
#
_symmetry.space_group_name_H-M   'P 1'
#
loop_
_entity.id
_entity.type
_entity.pdbx_description
1 polymer ?
#
loop_
_entity_poly.entity_id
_entity_poly.type
_entity_poly.pdbx_seq_one_letter_code
_entity_poly.pdbx_strand_id
1 'polypeptide(L)'
;GLKLFAEIDHSAEAEAAGLKLPPTVVFIFGNPAVGTMLMQANNAVSLELPLRLAVYRDAGLGCTVLSYHAPSSLAHQFALDDHLKVQAIVSKMDALLADICTTVANDQR
;
A
#
# COMPACT_ATOMS: atom_id res chain seq x y z
N GLY A 1 -12.24 5.20 -8.33
CA GLY A 1 -12.01 4.03 -8.26
C GLY A 1 -10.70 3.30 -8.04
N LEU A 2 -10.61 2.63 -6.90
CA LEU A 2 -9.49 1.73 -6.64
C LEU A 2 -9.67 0.42 -7.42
N LYS A 3 -8.56 -0.08 -7.94
CA LYS A 3 -8.49 -1.37 -8.62
C LYS A 3 -7.52 -2.28 -7.87
N LEU A 4 -7.94 -3.50 -7.57
CA LEU A 4 -7.06 -4.53 -7.05
C LEU A 4 -6.34 -5.20 -8.23
N PHE A 5 -5.02 -5.05 -8.29
CA PHE A 5 -4.20 -5.63 -9.36
C PHE A 5 -3.75 -7.05 -9.04
N ALA A 6 -3.40 -7.30 -7.80
CA ALA A 6 -2.93 -8.62 -7.37
C ALA A 6 -3.08 -8.78 -5.85
N GLU A 7 -3.12 -10.04 -5.45
CA GLU A 7 -3.10 -10.44 -4.05
C GLU A 7 -2.04 -11.53 -3.92
N ILE A 8 -1.07 -11.33 -3.04
CA ILE A 8 0.04 -12.26 -2.85
C ILE A 8 -0.04 -12.83 -1.43
N ASP A 9 -0.29 -14.12 -1.33
CA ASP A 9 -0.32 -14.82 -0.05
C ASP A 9 1.06 -15.40 0.24
N HIS A 10 1.86 -14.64 0.99
CA HIS A 10 3.22 -15.07 1.36
C HIS A 10 3.21 -16.29 2.27
N SER A 11 2.20 -16.45 3.11
CA SER A 11 2.10 -17.61 4.00
C SER A 11 1.85 -18.88 3.20
N ALA A 12 1.03 -18.83 2.16
CA ALA A 12 0.81 -19.96 1.26
C ALA A 12 2.08 -20.31 0.47
N GLU A 13 2.80 -19.31 -0.01
CA GLU A 13 4.07 -19.53 -0.70
C GLU A 13 5.13 -20.14 0.22
N ALA A 14 5.18 -19.69 1.46
CA ALA A 14 6.09 -20.25 2.46
C ALA A 14 5.78 -21.74 2.71
N GLU A 15 4.49 -22.07 2.86
CA GLU A 15 4.06 -23.46 3.06
C GLU A 15 4.45 -24.35 1.87
N ALA A 16 4.27 -23.86 0.65
CA ALA A 16 4.68 -24.57 -0.57
C ALA A 16 6.20 -24.82 -0.60
N ALA A 17 6.99 -23.96 0.03
CA ALA A 17 8.44 -24.08 0.14
C ALA A 17 8.88 -24.93 1.37
N GLY A 18 7.94 -25.50 2.10
CA GLY A 18 8.24 -26.29 3.30
C GLY A 18 8.57 -25.46 4.53
N LEU A 19 8.21 -24.18 4.52
CA LEU A 19 8.47 -23.24 5.62
C LEU A 19 7.15 -22.80 6.26
N LYS A 20 7.24 -22.21 7.45
CA LYS A 20 6.07 -21.70 8.16
C LYS A 20 6.17 -20.19 8.33
N LEU A 21 5.06 -19.52 8.06
CA LEU A 21 4.94 -18.10 8.24
C LEU A 21 3.54 -17.81 8.80
N PRO A 22 3.40 -16.93 9.80
CA PRO A 22 2.07 -16.49 10.21
C PRO A 22 1.30 -15.91 9.02
N PRO A 23 -0.03 -15.88 9.05
CA PRO A 23 -0.81 -15.32 7.93
C PRO A 23 -0.26 -13.97 7.48
N THR A 24 0.12 -13.88 6.20
CA THR A 24 0.78 -12.72 5.62
C THR A 24 0.35 -12.58 4.16
N VAL A 25 -0.36 -11.49 3.86
CA VAL A 25 -0.90 -11.22 2.52
C VAL A 25 -0.54 -9.79 2.13
N VAL A 26 -0.17 -9.59 0.87
CA VAL A 26 0.05 -8.25 0.32
C VAL A 26 -0.99 -8.01 -0.77
N PHE A 27 -1.71 -6.89 -0.65
CA PHE A 27 -2.63 -6.41 -1.67
C PHE A 27 -1.94 -5.34 -2.51
N ILE A 28 -1.98 -5.52 -3.83
CA ILE A 28 -1.42 -4.56 -4.79
C ILE A 28 -2.58 -3.88 -5.48
N PHE A 29 -2.72 -2.58 -5.28
CA PHE A 29 -3.90 -1.84 -5.69
C PHE A 29 -3.57 -0.40 -6.03
N GLY A 30 -4.51 0.26 -6.69
CA GLY A 30 -4.36 1.67 -7.00
C GLY A 30 -5.46 2.18 -7.91
N ASN A 31 -5.35 3.46 -8.24
CA ASN A 31 -6.18 4.12 -9.23
C ASN A 31 -5.31 4.41 -10.45
N PRO A 32 -5.54 3.74 -11.59
CA PRO A 32 -4.68 3.92 -12.77
C PRO A 32 -4.58 5.37 -13.25
N ALA A 33 -5.65 6.15 -13.15
CA ALA A 33 -5.62 7.56 -13.53
C ALA A 33 -4.69 8.37 -12.63
N VAL A 34 -4.78 8.13 -11.32
CA VAL A 34 -3.93 8.82 -10.32
C VAL A 34 -2.48 8.39 -10.47
N GLY A 35 -2.22 7.09 -10.61
CA GLY A 35 -0.87 6.58 -10.82
C GLY A 35 -0.23 7.16 -12.07
N THR A 36 -0.99 7.27 -13.14
CA THR A 36 -0.51 7.86 -14.39
C THR A 36 -0.10 9.32 -14.19
N MET A 37 -0.87 10.10 -13.44
CA MET A 37 -0.52 11.50 -13.15
C MET A 37 0.80 11.61 -12.40
N LEU A 38 1.05 10.72 -11.45
CA LEU A 38 2.32 10.68 -10.73
C LEU A 38 3.48 10.35 -11.67
N MET A 39 3.29 9.35 -12.54
CA MET A 39 4.31 8.94 -13.51
C MET A 39 4.57 10.01 -14.57
N GLN A 40 3.56 10.78 -14.94
CA GLN A 40 3.75 11.92 -15.86
C GLN A 40 4.64 13.00 -15.22
N ALA A 41 4.56 13.18 -13.90
CA ALA A 41 5.39 14.13 -13.18
C ALA A 41 6.84 13.62 -13.01
N ASN A 42 7.01 12.33 -12.69
CA ASN A 42 8.31 11.65 -12.63
C ASN A 42 8.10 10.16 -12.86
N ASN A 43 8.47 9.67 -14.02
CA ASN A 43 8.22 8.28 -14.40
C ASN A 43 9.00 7.27 -13.54
N ALA A 44 10.04 7.68 -12.85
CA ALA A 44 10.78 6.80 -11.94
C ALA A 44 9.91 6.28 -10.79
N VAL A 45 8.83 7.00 -10.42
CA VAL A 45 7.90 6.56 -9.39
C VAL A 45 7.15 5.27 -9.78
N SER A 46 7.17 4.90 -11.06
CA SER A 46 6.56 3.66 -11.54
C SER A 46 7.11 2.42 -10.82
N LEU A 47 8.35 2.49 -10.32
CA LEU A 47 8.95 1.42 -9.52
C LEU A 47 8.12 1.11 -8.26
N GLU A 48 7.49 2.12 -7.67
CA GLU A 48 6.76 2.01 -6.41
C GLU A 48 5.24 1.93 -6.60
N LEU A 49 4.77 1.87 -7.83
CA LEU A 49 3.35 1.74 -8.14
C LEU A 49 3.07 0.38 -8.79
N PRO A 50 1.88 -0.20 -8.62
CA PRO A 50 0.77 0.28 -7.76
C PRO A 50 1.12 0.25 -6.27
N LEU A 51 0.25 0.82 -5.44
CA LEU A 51 0.42 0.81 -3.98
C LEU A 51 0.32 -0.60 -3.43
N ARG A 52 0.95 -0.82 -2.28
CA ARG A 52 0.95 -2.12 -1.59
C ARG A 52 0.52 -1.94 -0.15
N LEU A 53 -0.34 -2.85 0.29
CA LEU A 53 -0.76 -2.94 1.69
C LEU A 53 -0.46 -4.35 2.17
N ALA A 54 0.41 -4.48 3.15
CA ALA A 54 0.70 -5.76 3.81
C ALA A 54 -0.24 -5.92 5.01
N VAL A 55 -0.85 -7.08 5.10
CA VAL A 55 -1.70 -7.48 6.23
C VAL A 55 -1.13 -8.76 6.80
N TYR A 56 -0.71 -8.74 8.05
CA TYR A 56 -0.08 -9.92 8.63
C TYR A 56 -0.37 -10.05 10.13
N ARG A 57 -0.27 -11.29 10.59
CA ARG A 57 -0.36 -11.60 12.00
C ARG A 57 1.02 -11.49 12.64
N ASP A 58 1.18 -10.58 13.58
CA ASP A 58 2.43 -10.45 14.34
C ASP A 58 2.34 -11.34 15.58
N ALA A 59 3.13 -12.39 15.59
CA ALA A 59 3.11 -13.36 16.69
C ALA A 59 3.63 -12.75 18.00
N GLY A 60 4.60 -11.84 17.92
CA GLY A 60 5.15 -11.17 19.09
C GLY A 60 4.18 -10.21 19.73
N LEU A 61 3.43 -9.46 18.94
CA LEU A 61 2.43 -8.49 19.42
C LEU A 61 1.07 -9.16 19.66
N GLY A 62 0.83 -10.34 19.10
CA GLY A 62 -0.46 -11.04 19.21
C GLY A 62 -1.60 -10.35 18.50
N CYS A 63 -1.33 -9.57 17.45
CA CYS A 63 -2.33 -8.80 16.72
C CYS A 63 -2.10 -8.83 15.21
N THR A 64 -3.11 -8.41 14.47
CA THR A 64 -3.01 -8.19 13.02
C THR A 64 -2.48 -6.79 12.76
N VAL A 65 -1.49 -6.69 11.90
CA VAL A 65 -0.83 -5.44 11.53
C VAL A 65 -1.14 -5.12 10.06
N LEU A 66 -1.44 -3.87 9.78
CA LEU A 66 -1.56 -3.32 8.43
C LEU A 66 -0.39 -2.36 8.21
N SER A 67 0.37 -2.60 7.15
CA SER A 67 1.59 -1.83 6.88
C SER A 67 1.64 -1.37 5.43
N TYR A 68 1.95 -0.11 5.22
CA TYR A 68 2.07 0.46 3.87
C TYR A 68 3.01 1.67 3.88
N HIS A 69 3.52 2.02 2.71
CA HIS A 69 4.24 3.27 2.52
C HIS A 69 3.24 4.37 2.18
N ALA A 70 3.28 5.47 2.93
CA ALA A 70 2.40 6.61 2.64
C ALA A 70 2.69 7.18 1.26
N PRO A 71 1.66 7.45 0.44
CA PRO A 71 1.86 8.09 -0.87
C PRO A 71 2.65 9.40 -0.81
N SER A 72 2.48 10.22 0.22
CA SER A 72 3.27 11.43 0.43
C SER A 72 4.77 11.13 0.59
N SER A 73 5.11 10.02 1.24
CA SER A 73 6.50 9.56 1.37
C SER A 73 7.12 9.21 0.01
N LEU A 74 6.34 8.58 -0.88
CA LEU A 74 6.78 8.28 -2.24
C LEU A 74 7.00 9.57 -3.05
N ALA A 75 6.09 10.53 -2.91
CA ALA A 75 6.23 11.81 -3.59
C ALA A 75 7.52 12.52 -3.15
N HIS A 76 7.84 12.49 -1.87
CA HIS A 76 9.09 13.04 -1.35
C HIS A 76 10.31 12.31 -1.93
N GLN A 77 10.30 10.99 -1.91
CA GLN A 77 11.40 10.16 -2.41
C GLN A 77 11.71 10.44 -3.88
N PHE A 78 10.69 10.74 -4.70
CA PHE A 78 10.84 10.97 -6.14
C PHE A 78 10.79 12.45 -6.52
N ALA A 79 11.05 13.34 -5.55
CA ALA A 79 11.17 14.79 -5.76
C ALA A 79 9.91 15.42 -6.36
N LEU A 80 8.74 14.99 -5.91
CA LEU A 80 7.44 15.51 -6.36
C LEU A 80 6.82 16.51 -5.37
N ASP A 81 7.55 16.90 -4.32
CA ASP A 81 7.04 17.76 -3.24
C ASP A 81 6.58 19.12 -3.74
N ASP A 82 7.27 19.68 -4.75
CA ASP A 82 6.97 21.02 -5.28
C ASP A 82 5.87 21.01 -6.35
N HIS A 83 5.33 19.84 -6.66
CA HIS A 83 4.33 19.70 -7.70
C HIS A 83 2.93 19.81 -7.09
N LEU A 84 2.28 20.95 -7.26
CA LEU A 84 1.01 21.26 -6.59
C LEU A 84 -0.09 20.23 -6.84
N LYS A 85 -0.25 19.76 -8.08
CA LYS A 85 -1.26 18.76 -8.41
C LYS A 85 -0.96 17.42 -7.71
N VAL A 86 0.30 17.04 -7.66
CA VAL A 86 0.74 15.82 -6.98
C VAL A 86 0.48 15.93 -5.49
N GLN A 87 0.80 17.07 -4.88
CA GLN A 87 0.55 17.30 -3.45
C GLN A 87 -0.91 17.10 -3.08
N ALA A 88 -1.82 17.66 -3.87
CA ALA A 88 -3.25 17.50 -3.63
C ALA A 88 -3.69 16.04 -3.75
N ILE A 89 -3.17 15.32 -4.74
CA ILE A 89 -3.48 13.91 -4.98
C ILE A 89 -2.96 13.03 -3.84
N VAL A 90 -1.68 13.17 -3.47
CA VAL A 90 -1.09 12.31 -2.43
C VAL A 90 -1.71 12.57 -1.07
N SER A 91 -2.13 13.79 -0.77
CA SER A 91 -2.85 14.09 0.47
C SER A 91 -4.17 13.32 0.55
N LYS A 92 -4.91 13.24 -0.56
CA LYS A 92 -6.15 12.46 -0.63
C LYS A 92 -5.87 10.96 -0.51
N MET A 93 -4.81 10.48 -1.12
CA MET A 93 -4.42 9.06 -1.03
C MET A 93 -4.00 8.68 0.38
N ASP A 94 -3.21 9.54 1.05
CA ASP A 94 -2.84 9.33 2.46
C ASP A 94 -4.07 9.23 3.34
N ALA A 95 -5.03 10.13 3.18
CA ALA A 95 -6.27 10.14 3.96
C ALA A 95 -7.11 8.90 3.70
N LEU A 96 -7.21 8.46 2.44
CA LEU A 96 -7.96 7.27 2.07
C LEU A 96 -7.35 6.01 2.70
N LEU A 97 -6.03 5.85 2.63
CA LEU A 97 -5.34 4.70 3.23
C LEU A 97 -5.47 4.69 4.74
N ALA A 98 -5.31 5.83 5.39
CA ALA A 98 -5.50 5.95 6.84
C ALA A 98 -6.92 5.58 7.24
N ASP A 99 -7.92 6.01 6.46
CA ASP A 99 -9.33 5.70 6.71
C ASP A 99 -9.61 4.20 6.53
N ILE A 100 -9.09 3.58 5.49
CA ILE A 100 -9.22 2.14 5.26
C ILE A 100 -8.63 1.36 6.44
N CYS A 101 -7.43 1.71 6.88
CA CYS A 101 -6.77 1.04 7.99
C CYS A 101 -7.53 1.21 9.30
N THR A 102 -8.08 2.40 9.56
CA THR A 102 -8.88 2.67 10.74
C THR A 102 -10.18 1.86 10.73
N THR A 103 -10.86 1.80 9.58
CA THR A 103 -12.09 1.03 9.42
C THR A 103 -11.85 -0.45 9.66
N VAL A 104 -10.82 -1.01 9.06
CA VAL A 104 -10.46 -2.43 9.23
C VAL A 104 -10.11 -2.72 10.69
N ALA A 105 -9.32 -1.86 11.34
CA ALA A 105 -8.95 -2.01 12.74
C ALA A 105 -10.17 -2.00 13.66
N ASN A 106 -11.14 -1.14 13.38
CA ASN A 106 -12.39 -1.06 14.16
C ASN A 106 -13.27 -2.30 13.97
N ASP A 107 -13.32 -2.85 12.76
CA ASP A 107 -14.12 -4.05 12.46
C ASP A 107 -13.58 -5.30 13.15
N GLN A 108 -12.33 -5.30 13.59
CA GLN A 108 -11.70 -6.44 14.28
C GLN A 108 -11.89 -6.44 15.80
N ARG A 109 -12.60 -5.47 16.34
CA ARG A 109 -12.86 -5.36 17.76
C ARG A 109 -14.06 -6.19 18.22
#